data_1c41596c346cb2cce99b927b7eb9b26a
#
_entry.id   1c41596c346cb2cce99b927b7eb9b26a
#
_cell.length_a   1.000
_cell.length_b   1.000
_cell.length_c   1.000
_cell.angle_alpha   90.00
_cell.angle_beta   90.00
_cell.angle_gamma   90.00
#
_symmetry.space_group_name_H-M   'P 1'
#
loop_
_entity.id
_entity.type
_entity.pdbx_description
1 polymer ?
#
loop_
_entity_poly.entity_id
_entity_poly.type
_entity_poly.pdbx_seq_one_letter_code
_entity_poly.pdbx_strand_id
1 'polypeptide(L)'
;NGNNGNENKNGKGNGNRNGNRNRNNGNRDNNRERENRENNRDNNRNRPRPNRVNNDKQPNNDKPQQQAKPAAKPDSKPDTKPKLKGIIAVLTCSLFFSCENPALYDQYQAINNITWEKDKEYYFTFEVKDISVPYDLTLEVRNNNLYPYQNLWLFCSEEQPIGPLRRDTIECILADKFGKWHGHGISLYQSSFPIHSQYKFPYAGQYTFSFRQGMRDDALKGIQEIGFSVRPSIDGPFI
;
A
#
# COMPACT_ATOMS: atom_id res chain seq x y z
N ASN A 1 -73.27 -26.85 7.74
CA ASN A 1 -73.51 -27.21 6.34
C ASN A 1 -72.16 -27.03 5.59
N GLY A 2 -71.49 -28.03 5.31
CA GLY A 2 -71.40 -29.22 4.53
C GLY A 2 -69.96 -29.24 4.05
N ASN A 3 -69.11 -30.14 4.46
CA ASN A 3 -68.91 -31.53 4.11
C ASN A 3 -68.28 -31.73 2.69
N ASN A 4 -67.22 -32.50 2.69
CA ASN A 4 -66.58 -33.36 1.69
C ASN A 4 -65.13 -32.91 1.42
N GLY A 5 -64.03 -33.64 1.72
CA GLY A 5 -63.90 -35.10 1.66
C GLY A 5 -63.49 -35.55 0.27
N ASN A 6 -62.19 -35.77 0.04
CA ASN A 6 -61.78 -36.89 -0.81
C ASN A 6 -60.27 -37.25 -0.63
N GLU A 7 -60.07 -38.47 -0.18
CA GLU A 7 -58.91 -39.32 -0.25
C GLU A 7 -58.67 -39.78 -1.69
N ASN A 8 -57.42 -40.02 -2.06
CA ASN A 8 -56.94 -41.19 -2.82
C ASN A 8 -55.43 -41.16 -2.94
N LYS A 9 -54.68 -42.02 -2.30
CA LYS A 9 -54.29 -43.41 -2.59
C LYS A 9 -53.32 -43.57 -3.76
N ASN A 10 -52.13 -44.03 -3.37
CA ASN A 10 -51.30 -45.11 -3.97
C ASN A 10 -50.62 -44.91 -5.34
N GLY A 11 -49.35 -45.14 -5.31
CA GLY A 11 -48.51 -45.49 -6.45
C GLY A 11 -47.14 -45.99 -6.05
N LYS A 12 -47.01 -47.28 -5.79
CA LYS A 12 -45.78 -48.06 -5.70
C LYS A 12 -45.09 -48.14 -7.08
N GLY A 13 -43.76 -48.17 -7.11
CA GLY A 13 -43.06 -48.72 -8.24
C GLY A 13 -41.59 -48.38 -8.27
N ASN A 14 -40.75 -49.26 -7.71
CA ASN A 14 -39.72 -50.04 -8.39
C ASN A 14 -38.49 -49.27 -8.88
N GLY A 15 -37.35 -49.33 -8.26
CA GLY A 15 -36.34 -50.35 -8.40
C GLY A 15 -35.60 -50.31 -9.73
N ASN A 16 -34.38 -49.72 -9.74
CA ASN A 16 -33.33 -50.36 -10.54
C ASN A 16 -31.93 -50.04 -9.98
N ARG A 17 -31.27 -51.13 -9.64
CA ARG A 17 -29.82 -51.22 -9.37
C ARG A 17 -29.09 -51.05 -10.68
N ASN A 18 -28.09 -50.22 -10.70
CA ASN A 18 -26.93 -50.58 -11.54
C ASN A 18 -25.66 -49.97 -10.89
N GLY A 19 -24.91 -50.85 -10.31
CA GLY A 19 -23.55 -50.64 -9.93
C GLY A 19 -22.68 -50.63 -11.20
N ASN A 20 -21.80 -49.67 -11.28
CA ASN A 20 -20.61 -49.88 -12.08
C ASN A 20 -19.39 -49.33 -11.36
N ARG A 21 -18.53 -50.30 -11.05
CA ARG A 21 -17.17 -50.13 -10.54
C ARG A 21 -16.33 -49.40 -11.61
N ASN A 22 -15.67 -48.33 -11.27
CA ASN A 22 -14.42 -48.01 -11.97
C ASN A 22 -13.34 -47.68 -10.95
N ARG A 23 -12.60 -48.72 -10.56
CA ARG A 23 -11.27 -48.65 -9.99
C ARG A 23 -10.32 -48.63 -11.21
N ASN A 24 -9.60 -47.55 -11.44
CA ASN A 24 -8.23 -47.49 -11.94
C ASN A 24 -7.99 -46.10 -12.50
N ASN A 25 -7.39 -45.26 -11.71
CA ASN A 25 -6.45 -44.24 -12.23
C ASN A 25 -5.68 -43.59 -11.06
N GLY A 26 -4.87 -44.38 -10.40
CA GLY A 26 -4.01 -43.90 -9.33
C GLY A 26 -2.54 -44.23 -9.53
N ASN A 27 -2.05 -44.24 -10.78
CA ASN A 27 -0.65 -44.63 -11.00
C ASN A 27 0.05 -43.96 -12.20
N ARG A 28 -0.38 -42.77 -12.59
CA ARG A 28 0.33 -42.04 -13.69
C ARG A 28 0.98 -40.72 -13.24
N ASP A 29 0.70 -40.21 -12.06
CA ASP A 29 1.24 -38.91 -11.63
C ASP A 29 2.56 -39.00 -10.86
N ASN A 30 2.95 -40.19 -10.39
CA ASN A 30 4.22 -40.38 -9.66
C ASN A 30 5.46 -40.51 -10.55
N ASN A 31 5.32 -40.65 -11.86
CA ASN A 31 6.49 -40.78 -12.77
C ASN A 31 6.93 -39.42 -13.36
N ARG A 32 6.06 -38.39 -13.35
CA ARG A 32 6.46 -37.06 -13.85
C ARG A 32 7.25 -36.22 -12.84
N GLU A 33 7.12 -36.48 -11.56
CA GLU A 33 7.90 -35.76 -10.53
C GLU A 33 9.33 -36.30 -10.37
N ARG A 34 9.63 -37.51 -10.79
CA ARG A 34 11.00 -38.07 -10.72
C ARG A 34 11.89 -37.60 -11.86
N GLU A 35 11.39 -37.44 -13.06
CA GLU A 35 12.14 -36.92 -14.22
C GLU A 35 12.51 -35.42 -14.08
N ASN A 36 11.71 -34.64 -13.38
CA ASN A 36 12.03 -33.22 -13.14
C ASN A 36 13.06 -32.98 -12.04
N ARG A 37 13.39 -33.99 -11.23
CA ARG A 37 14.43 -33.87 -10.19
C ARG A 37 15.83 -34.22 -10.67
N GLU A 38 15.97 -35.00 -11.72
CA GLU A 38 17.26 -35.37 -12.29
C GLU A 38 17.80 -34.32 -13.26
N ASN A 39 16.94 -33.60 -14.01
CA ASN A 39 17.35 -32.53 -14.92
C ASN A 39 17.81 -31.23 -14.24
N ASN A 40 17.62 -31.08 -12.93
CA ASN A 40 18.03 -29.90 -12.19
C ASN A 40 19.38 -30.06 -11.44
N ARG A 41 20.02 -31.24 -11.52
CA ARG A 41 21.33 -31.48 -10.89
C ARG A 41 22.52 -31.24 -11.82
N ASP A 42 22.33 -31.26 -13.12
CA ASP A 42 23.44 -31.12 -14.09
C ASP A 42 23.71 -29.68 -14.54
N ASN A 43 22.82 -28.74 -14.21
CA ASN A 43 22.97 -27.32 -14.60
C ASN A 43 23.74 -26.45 -13.61
N ASN A 44 24.26 -27.04 -12.52
CA ASN A 44 24.99 -26.29 -11.47
C ASN A 44 26.51 -26.55 -11.47
N ARG A 45 27.07 -27.21 -12.50
CA ARG A 45 28.51 -27.51 -12.58
C ARG A 45 29.33 -26.58 -13.47
N ASN A 46 28.72 -25.62 -14.15
CA ASN A 46 29.42 -24.72 -15.08
C ASN A 46 29.26 -23.22 -14.74
N ARG A 47 29.56 -22.84 -13.52
CA ARG A 47 29.80 -21.43 -13.20
C ARG A 47 31.28 -21.19 -12.93
N PRO A 48 31.94 -20.28 -13.69
CA PRO A 48 33.33 -19.91 -13.41
C PRO A 48 33.42 -19.12 -12.08
N ARG A 49 34.42 -19.48 -11.27
CA ARG A 49 34.76 -18.81 -10.01
C ARG A 49 35.42 -17.45 -10.33
N PRO A 50 35.09 -16.38 -9.63
CA PRO A 50 35.85 -15.14 -9.75
C PRO A 50 37.22 -15.25 -9.08
N ASN A 51 38.22 -14.76 -9.78
CA ASN A 51 39.63 -14.69 -9.39
C ASN A 51 39.84 -13.88 -8.12
N ARG A 52 40.51 -14.48 -7.17
CA ARG A 52 41.06 -13.90 -5.96
C ARG A 52 42.42 -13.28 -6.33
N VAL A 53 42.54 -11.97 -6.31
CA VAL A 53 43.82 -11.27 -6.43
C VAL A 53 44.36 -11.04 -5.01
N ASN A 54 45.43 -11.78 -4.70
CA ASN A 54 46.29 -11.51 -3.56
C ASN A 54 47.21 -10.33 -3.91
N ASN A 55 47.28 -9.35 -3.03
CA ASN A 55 48.37 -8.41 -2.99
C ASN A 55 48.91 -8.29 -1.56
N ASP A 56 49.91 -9.15 -1.32
CA ASP A 56 50.92 -8.94 -0.26
C ASP A 56 52.08 -8.19 -0.86
N LYS A 57 52.51 -7.11 -0.22
CA LYS A 57 53.89 -6.77 0.16
C LYS A 57 54.07 -5.30 0.44
N GLN A 58 54.27 -4.98 1.71
CA GLN A 58 55.15 -3.91 2.21
C GLN A 58 56.61 -4.45 2.20
N PRO A 59 57.73 -3.67 2.25
CA PRO A 59 57.98 -2.65 3.25
C PRO A 59 58.93 -1.46 2.86
N ASN A 60 58.91 -0.48 3.73
CA ASN A 60 60.04 0.32 4.28
C ASN A 60 60.79 1.43 3.56
N ASN A 61 60.81 2.53 4.32
CA ASN A 61 61.96 3.43 4.70
C ASN A 61 62.43 4.49 3.69
N ASP A 62 62.37 5.78 4.06
CA ASP A 62 63.37 6.54 4.79
C ASP A 62 63.05 8.05 4.71
N LYS A 63 63.19 8.69 5.89
CA LYS A 63 63.40 10.14 6.04
C LYS A 63 64.84 10.50 5.68
N PRO A 64 65.25 11.77 5.37
CA PRO A 64 65.37 12.82 6.37
C PRO A 64 65.13 14.27 5.91
N GLN A 65 64.76 15.08 6.88
CA GLN A 65 65.05 16.45 7.26
C GLN A 65 65.93 17.34 6.37
N GLN A 66 65.53 18.66 6.25
CA GLN A 66 66.22 19.88 6.70
C GLN A 66 65.54 21.12 6.15
N GLN A 67 65.00 21.97 7.02
CA GLN A 67 65.48 23.28 7.50
C GLN A 67 65.76 24.36 6.43
N ALA A 68 65.01 25.46 6.47
CA ALA A 68 65.46 26.78 6.91
C ALA A 68 64.48 27.88 6.53
N LYS A 69 64.18 28.72 7.47
CA LYS A 69 63.60 30.08 7.47
C LYS A 69 64.73 31.08 7.02
N PRO A 70 64.51 32.43 6.72
CA PRO A 70 63.46 33.32 7.16
C PRO A 70 63.03 34.47 6.22
N ALA A 71 61.94 35.15 6.62
CA ALA A 71 61.66 36.59 6.58
C ALA A 71 61.56 37.43 5.29
N ALA A 72 60.38 38.03 5.14
CA ALA A 72 60.13 39.49 5.14
C ALA A 72 58.69 39.85 4.92
N LYS A 73 58.11 40.66 5.81
CA LYS A 73 56.92 41.51 5.60
C LYS A 73 57.40 42.77 4.79
N PRO A 74 56.51 43.58 4.15
CA PRO A 74 55.28 44.15 4.74
C PRO A 74 54.15 44.49 3.73
N ASP A 75 53.07 45.03 4.32
CA ASP A 75 52.10 46.03 3.89
C ASP A 75 50.78 45.61 3.25
N SER A 76 49.81 45.62 4.10
CA SER A 76 48.53 46.34 4.16
C SER A 76 47.82 46.74 2.86
N LYS A 77 46.59 46.20 2.68
CA LYS A 77 45.40 46.96 2.30
C LYS A 77 44.09 46.16 2.60
N PRO A 78 42.98 46.86 2.82
CA PRO A 78 41.83 46.34 3.60
C PRO A 78 40.91 45.50 2.74
N ASP A 79 40.61 44.28 3.22
CA ASP A 79 39.58 43.40 2.66
C ASP A 79 38.20 43.85 3.07
N THR A 80 37.48 44.40 2.11
CA THR A 80 36.03 44.56 2.18
C THR A 80 35.37 43.19 1.93
N LYS A 81 35.23 42.41 2.97
CA LYS A 81 34.40 41.17 2.89
C LYS A 81 32.94 41.54 2.84
N PRO A 82 32.18 41.12 1.81
CA PRO A 82 30.74 41.32 1.81
C PRO A 82 30.12 40.48 2.94
N LYS A 83 29.20 41.09 3.69
CA LYS A 83 28.48 40.47 4.81
C LYS A 83 27.59 39.33 4.31
N LEU A 84 28.18 38.17 4.13
CA LEU A 84 27.45 36.91 3.71
C LEU A 84 26.48 36.42 4.76
N LYS A 85 26.58 36.89 6.01
CA LYS A 85 25.71 36.47 7.12
C LYS A 85 24.25 36.90 6.98
N GLY A 86 24.00 38.03 6.27
CA GLY A 86 22.63 38.52 6.06
C GLY A 86 21.85 37.74 4.98
N ILE A 87 22.55 37.26 3.95
CA ILE A 87 21.93 36.56 2.81
C ILE A 87 21.55 35.13 3.21
N ILE A 88 22.35 34.47 4.04
CA ILE A 88 22.05 33.10 4.54
C ILE A 88 20.84 33.13 5.48
N ALA A 89 20.71 34.17 6.33
CA ALA A 89 19.57 34.31 7.24
C ALA A 89 18.23 34.58 6.51
N VAL A 90 18.25 35.27 5.39
CA VAL A 90 17.05 35.52 4.56
C VAL A 90 16.67 34.28 3.76
N LEU A 91 17.65 33.51 3.27
CA LEU A 91 17.40 32.28 2.50
C LEU A 91 16.84 31.15 3.38
N THR A 92 17.24 31.07 4.65
CA THR A 92 16.71 30.05 5.59
C THR A 92 15.31 30.40 6.10
N CYS A 93 14.91 31.67 6.11
CA CYS A 93 13.59 32.08 6.56
C CYS A 93 12.49 31.82 5.50
N SER A 94 12.84 31.72 4.21
CA SER A 94 11.88 31.48 3.13
C SER A 94 11.45 30.03 2.97
N LEU A 95 12.05 29.09 3.70
CA LEU A 95 11.71 27.66 3.64
C LEU A 95 10.54 27.24 4.57
N PHE A 96 10.02 28.16 5.39
CA PHE A 96 8.97 27.85 6.37
C PHE A 96 7.56 28.32 6.00
N PHE A 97 7.36 28.89 4.80
CA PHE A 97 6.02 29.27 4.33
C PHE A 97 5.46 28.20 3.37
N SER A 98 5.43 26.93 3.81
CA SER A 98 4.49 25.98 3.24
C SER A 98 3.20 26.07 4.04
N CYS A 99 2.35 27.01 3.65
CA CYS A 99 1.00 27.17 4.22
C CYS A 99 0.06 26.23 3.42
N GLU A 100 0.19 24.93 3.59
CA GLU A 100 -0.89 24.01 3.27
C GLU A 100 -1.86 24.03 4.45
N ASN A 101 -3.16 24.17 4.19
CA ASN A 101 -4.17 24.00 5.23
C ASN A 101 -3.99 22.61 5.85
N PRO A 102 -3.74 22.53 7.17
CA PRO A 102 -3.47 21.23 7.77
C PRO A 102 -4.68 20.33 7.58
N ALA A 103 -4.43 19.06 7.26
CA ALA A 103 -5.47 18.06 7.23
C ALA A 103 -6.12 17.96 8.61
N LEU A 104 -7.44 17.82 8.66
CA LEU A 104 -8.16 17.49 9.89
C LEU A 104 -7.72 16.10 10.38
N TYR A 105 -7.51 15.19 9.44
CA TYR A 105 -7.06 13.83 9.69
C TYR A 105 -6.25 13.31 8.49
N ASP A 106 -5.15 12.60 8.75
CA ASP A 106 -4.36 11.96 7.71
C ASP A 106 -3.54 10.83 8.35
N GLN A 107 -4.01 9.60 8.19
CA GLN A 107 -3.40 8.44 8.82
C GLN A 107 -3.36 7.24 7.88
N TYR A 108 -2.29 6.45 8.00
CA TYR A 108 -2.10 5.18 7.31
C TYR A 108 -2.01 4.05 8.32
N GLN A 109 -2.55 2.89 7.96
CA GLN A 109 -2.43 1.65 8.73
C GLN A 109 -1.82 0.57 7.86
N ALA A 110 -0.76 -0.05 8.38
CA ALA A 110 -0.09 -1.15 7.71
C ALA A 110 -0.91 -2.44 7.79
N ILE A 111 -0.92 -3.19 6.70
CA ILE A 111 -1.55 -4.50 6.62
C ILE A 111 -0.52 -5.55 7.02
N ASN A 112 -0.80 -6.29 8.08
CA ASN A 112 0.11 -7.27 8.65
C ASN A 112 0.52 -8.31 7.60
N ASN A 113 1.82 -8.58 7.50
CA ASN A 113 2.39 -9.55 6.57
C ASN A 113 1.97 -9.33 5.10
N ILE A 114 1.56 -8.10 4.74
CA ILE A 114 1.11 -7.75 3.39
C ILE A 114 -0.06 -8.68 2.95
N THR A 115 -0.87 -9.12 3.92
CA THR A 115 -1.99 -10.03 3.70
C THR A 115 -3.21 -9.51 4.46
N TRP A 116 -4.23 -9.10 3.71
CA TRP A 116 -5.47 -8.56 4.27
C TRP A 116 -6.50 -9.69 4.44
N GLU A 117 -6.65 -10.17 5.67
CA GLU A 117 -7.65 -11.16 6.03
C GLU A 117 -9.07 -10.59 5.81
N LYS A 118 -9.99 -11.41 5.31
CA LYS A 118 -11.35 -11.01 4.92
C LYS A 118 -12.14 -10.32 6.02
N ASP A 119 -11.99 -10.80 7.24
CA ASP A 119 -12.72 -10.28 8.38
C ASP A 119 -11.98 -9.15 9.10
N LYS A 120 -10.77 -8.82 8.65
CA LYS A 120 -10.00 -7.72 9.23
C LYS A 120 -10.52 -6.38 8.74
N GLU A 121 -10.90 -5.53 9.67
CA GLU A 121 -11.37 -4.17 9.45
C GLU A 121 -10.36 -3.16 10.00
N TYR A 122 -10.18 -2.04 9.30
CA TYR A 122 -9.29 -0.94 9.67
C TYR A 122 -10.12 0.28 9.97
N TYR A 123 -9.90 0.89 11.16
CA TYR A 123 -10.70 1.96 11.71
C TYR A 123 -9.94 3.27 11.73
N PHE A 124 -10.56 4.35 11.27
CA PHE A 124 -10.02 5.70 11.23
C PHE A 124 -10.96 6.63 12.00
N THR A 125 -10.52 7.04 13.19
CA THR A 125 -11.34 7.82 14.12
C THR A 125 -10.77 9.22 14.29
N PHE A 126 -11.60 10.24 14.13
CA PHE A 126 -11.22 11.64 14.26
C PHE A 126 -12.37 12.48 14.81
N GLU A 127 -12.06 13.70 15.26
CA GLU A 127 -13.03 14.63 15.83
C GLU A 127 -13.27 15.78 14.88
N VAL A 128 -14.52 16.03 14.52
CA VAL A 128 -14.97 17.20 13.76
C VAL A 128 -15.47 18.25 14.74
N LYS A 129 -14.81 19.42 14.77
CA LYS A 129 -15.18 20.55 15.64
C LYS A 129 -15.97 21.61 14.86
N ASP A 130 -15.57 21.88 13.62
CA ASP A 130 -16.19 22.89 12.77
C ASP A 130 -16.95 22.22 11.62
N ILE A 131 -18.27 22.30 11.70
CA ILE A 131 -19.20 21.76 10.69
C ILE A 131 -19.50 22.77 9.56
N SER A 132 -19.02 23.99 9.66
CA SER A 132 -19.22 25.03 8.63
C SER A 132 -18.27 24.81 7.44
N VAL A 133 -17.13 24.19 7.68
CA VAL A 133 -16.11 23.89 6.68
C VAL A 133 -16.50 22.65 5.89
N PRO A 134 -16.51 22.70 4.55
CA PRO A 134 -16.60 21.50 3.73
C PRO A 134 -15.26 20.77 3.71
N TYR A 135 -15.31 19.43 3.63
CA TYR A 135 -14.12 18.57 3.63
C TYR A 135 -14.10 17.63 2.44
N ASP A 136 -12.90 17.32 1.95
CA ASP A 136 -12.65 16.26 1.00
C ASP A 136 -12.13 15.04 1.76
N LEU A 137 -12.83 13.92 1.58
CA LEU A 137 -12.52 12.64 2.19
C LEU A 137 -11.92 11.74 1.14
N THR A 138 -10.70 11.27 1.39
CA THR A 138 -9.95 10.46 0.42
C THR A 138 -9.46 9.18 1.09
N LEU A 139 -9.72 8.07 0.41
CA LEU A 139 -9.15 6.77 0.71
C LEU A 139 -7.84 6.61 -0.06
N GLU A 140 -6.80 6.17 0.62
CA GLU A 140 -5.49 5.88 0.05
C GLU A 140 -5.22 4.38 0.10
N VAL A 141 -4.76 3.81 -1.00
CA VAL A 141 -4.39 2.40 -1.09
C VAL A 141 -2.96 2.29 -1.58
N ARG A 142 -2.13 1.55 -0.85
CA ARG A 142 -0.77 1.20 -1.27
C ARG A 142 -0.67 -0.28 -1.55
N ASN A 143 -0.41 -0.62 -2.81
CA ASN A 143 -0.26 -2.00 -3.26
C ASN A 143 1.12 -2.24 -3.89
N ASN A 144 1.52 -3.50 -3.94
CA ASN A 144 2.72 -3.93 -4.67
C ASN A 144 2.36 -4.92 -5.79
N ASN A 145 3.39 -5.43 -6.49
CA ASN A 145 3.21 -6.36 -7.61
C ASN A 145 2.70 -7.77 -7.22
N LEU A 146 2.51 -8.05 -5.93
CA LEU A 146 1.91 -9.31 -5.46
C LEU A 146 0.38 -9.26 -5.47
N TYR A 147 -0.21 -8.06 -5.64
CA TYR A 147 -1.66 -7.91 -5.73
C TYR A 147 -2.15 -8.48 -7.07
N PRO A 148 -3.07 -9.47 -7.07
CA PRO A 148 -3.38 -10.23 -8.29
C PRO A 148 -4.50 -9.62 -9.15
N TYR A 149 -5.15 -8.54 -8.71
CA TYR A 149 -6.34 -7.97 -9.36
C TYR A 149 -6.11 -6.55 -9.86
N GLN A 150 -6.95 -6.11 -10.81
CA GLN A 150 -6.95 -4.74 -11.33
C GLN A 150 -7.73 -3.77 -10.44
N ASN A 151 -8.67 -4.30 -9.66
CA ASN A 151 -9.52 -3.52 -8.77
C ASN A 151 -9.52 -4.09 -7.36
N LEU A 152 -9.95 -3.27 -6.40
CA LEU A 152 -10.16 -3.64 -5.01
C LEU A 152 -11.53 -3.16 -4.58
N TRP A 153 -12.41 -4.09 -4.22
CA TRP A 153 -13.67 -3.78 -3.60
C TRP A 153 -13.51 -3.65 -2.09
N LEU A 154 -14.06 -2.59 -1.53
CA LEU A 154 -14.05 -2.32 -0.10
C LEU A 154 -15.46 -2.05 0.40
N PHE A 155 -15.80 -2.63 1.54
CA PHE A 155 -16.95 -2.21 2.33
C PHE A 155 -16.50 -1.07 3.25
N CYS A 156 -17.15 0.07 3.12
CA CYS A 156 -16.95 1.25 3.95
C CYS A 156 -18.10 1.35 4.96
N SER A 157 -17.78 1.60 6.22
CA SER A 157 -18.78 1.95 7.23
C SER A 157 -18.43 3.31 7.83
N GLU A 158 -19.43 4.17 7.99
CA GLU A 158 -19.32 5.50 8.61
C GLU A 158 -20.16 5.52 9.88
N GLU A 159 -19.51 5.63 11.02
CA GLU A 159 -20.14 5.86 12.31
C GLU A 159 -20.08 7.35 12.65
N GLN A 160 -21.24 7.94 12.91
CA GLN A 160 -21.41 9.34 13.22
C GLN A 160 -21.67 9.51 14.72
N PRO A 161 -21.43 10.72 15.30
CA PRO A 161 -21.75 10.99 16.70
C PRO A 161 -23.22 10.76 17.05
N ILE A 162 -24.09 11.01 16.08
CA ILE A 162 -25.55 10.87 16.21
C ILE A 162 -26.09 10.28 14.90
N GLY A 163 -26.93 9.26 15.01
CA GLY A 163 -27.61 8.68 13.86
C GLY A 163 -27.24 7.23 13.59
N PRO A 164 -27.78 6.65 12.52
CA PRO A 164 -27.51 5.27 12.15
C PRO A 164 -26.12 5.11 11.51
N LEU A 165 -25.54 3.93 11.66
CA LEU A 165 -24.37 3.52 10.92
C LEU A 165 -24.67 3.52 9.42
N ARG A 166 -23.87 4.24 8.63
CA ARG A 166 -23.94 4.24 7.17
C ARG A 166 -22.99 3.19 6.62
N ARG A 167 -23.36 2.56 5.50
CA ARG A 167 -22.53 1.58 4.82
C ARG A 167 -22.57 1.84 3.33
N ASP A 168 -21.40 1.68 2.70
CA ASP A 168 -21.23 1.85 1.27
C ASP A 168 -20.22 0.81 0.75
N THR A 169 -20.17 0.66 -0.58
CA THR A 169 -19.22 -0.21 -1.24
C THR A 169 -18.45 0.60 -2.28
N ILE A 170 -17.13 0.58 -2.16
CA ILE A 170 -16.22 1.37 -2.98
C ILE A 170 -15.44 0.44 -3.88
N GLU A 171 -15.42 0.73 -5.18
CA GLU A 171 -14.52 0.10 -6.14
C GLU A 171 -13.30 0.98 -6.37
N CYS A 172 -12.14 0.47 -6.02
CA CYS A 172 -10.84 1.10 -6.26
C CYS A 172 -10.19 0.48 -7.49
N ILE A 173 -10.13 1.19 -8.62
CA ILE A 173 -9.45 0.73 -9.83
C ILE A 173 -7.96 1.00 -9.68
N LEU A 174 -7.17 -0.06 -9.44
CA LEU A 174 -5.74 0.02 -9.17
C LEU A 174 -4.87 -0.10 -10.42
N ALA A 175 -5.35 -0.80 -11.46
CA ALA A 175 -4.61 -1.01 -12.70
C ALA A 175 -5.50 -0.92 -13.93
N ASP A 176 -4.89 -0.63 -15.06
CA ASP A 176 -5.55 -0.67 -16.37
C ASP A 176 -5.77 -2.11 -16.89
N LYS A 177 -6.46 -2.23 -18.01
CA LYS A 177 -6.75 -3.53 -18.66
C LYS A 177 -5.51 -4.33 -19.09
N PHE A 178 -4.34 -3.71 -19.11
CA PHE A 178 -3.06 -4.35 -19.45
C PHE A 178 -2.24 -4.69 -18.21
N GLY A 179 -2.75 -4.43 -17.00
CA GLY A 179 -2.09 -4.69 -15.73
C GLY A 179 -1.08 -3.62 -15.32
N LYS A 180 -1.08 -2.44 -15.96
CA LYS A 180 -0.25 -1.31 -15.52
C LYS A 180 -0.95 -0.60 -14.36
N TRP A 181 -0.22 -0.47 -13.25
CA TRP A 181 -0.70 0.24 -12.06
C TRP A 181 -0.93 1.72 -12.35
N HIS A 182 -2.06 2.25 -11.86
CA HIS A 182 -2.39 3.68 -11.92
C HIS A 182 -1.65 4.48 -10.85
N GLY A 183 -1.35 3.84 -9.73
CA GLY A 183 -0.68 4.46 -8.59
C GLY A 183 0.74 4.92 -8.91
N HIS A 184 1.19 5.95 -8.19
CA HIS A 184 2.55 6.47 -8.28
C HIS A 184 3.50 5.58 -7.46
N GLY A 185 4.65 5.24 -8.03
CA GLY A 185 5.69 4.43 -7.36
C GLY A 185 6.44 3.52 -8.31
N ILE A 186 7.39 2.75 -7.75
CA ILE A 186 8.23 1.80 -8.52
C ILE A 186 7.91 0.35 -8.11
N SER A 187 7.89 0.07 -6.81
CA SER A 187 7.62 -1.25 -6.23
C SER A 187 6.44 -1.24 -5.26
N LEU A 188 6.12 -0.07 -4.75
CA LEU A 188 4.95 0.24 -3.94
C LEU A 188 4.19 1.34 -4.68
N TYR A 189 2.94 1.08 -5.04
CA TYR A 189 2.11 1.98 -5.82
C TYR A 189 1.04 2.58 -4.92
N GLN A 190 0.97 3.90 -4.86
CA GLN A 190 -0.04 4.63 -4.09
C GLN A 190 -1.09 5.18 -5.04
N SER A 191 -2.36 4.87 -4.73
CA SER A 191 -3.54 5.34 -5.45
C SER A 191 -4.50 6.00 -4.48
N SER A 192 -5.09 7.12 -4.90
CA SER A 192 -6.02 7.94 -4.11
C SER A 192 -7.41 7.86 -4.71
N PHE A 193 -8.41 7.62 -3.85
CA PHE A 193 -9.80 7.47 -4.26
C PHE A 193 -10.66 8.44 -3.45
N PRO A 194 -11.25 9.48 -4.08
CA PRO A 194 -12.16 10.39 -3.40
C PRO A 194 -13.43 9.63 -3.01
N ILE A 195 -13.76 9.66 -1.71
CA ILE A 195 -15.01 9.10 -1.17
C ILE A 195 -16.09 10.17 -1.20
N HIS A 196 -15.77 11.35 -0.67
CA HIS A 196 -16.63 12.51 -0.69
C HIS A 196 -15.83 13.75 -1.04
N SER A 197 -16.41 14.64 -1.85
CA SER A 197 -15.88 15.96 -2.14
C SER A 197 -16.86 17.01 -1.57
N GLN A 198 -16.31 18.06 -0.95
CA GLN A 198 -17.08 19.14 -0.32
C GLN A 198 -18.13 18.63 0.69
N TYR A 199 -17.77 17.59 1.43
CA TYR A 199 -18.65 16.98 2.41
C TYR A 199 -18.78 17.85 3.65
N LYS A 200 -20.01 18.20 4.01
CA LYS A 200 -20.34 18.89 5.24
C LYS A 200 -20.81 17.89 6.28
N PHE A 201 -20.04 17.78 7.34
CA PHE A 201 -20.42 16.93 8.46
C PHE A 201 -21.70 17.47 9.13
N PRO A 202 -22.73 16.63 9.35
CA PRO A 202 -24.00 17.10 9.91
C PRO A 202 -23.92 17.46 11.40
N TYR A 203 -22.94 16.89 12.12
CA TYR A 203 -22.79 17.06 13.57
C TYR A 203 -21.32 17.27 13.92
N ALA A 204 -21.05 18.08 14.94
CA ALA A 204 -19.76 18.10 15.59
C ALA A 204 -19.61 16.86 16.49
N GLY A 205 -18.39 16.34 16.60
CA GLY A 205 -18.08 15.17 17.43
C GLY A 205 -17.20 14.14 16.75
N GLN A 206 -17.16 12.95 17.31
CA GLN A 206 -16.30 11.87 16.87
C GLN A 206 -16.96 11.10 15.70
N TYR A 207 -16.17 10.89 14.64
CA TYR A 207 -16.51 10.08 13.49
C TYR A 207 -15.53 8.91 13.39
N THR A 208 -16.04 7.74 12.98
CA THR A 208 -15.20 6.59 12.68
C THR A 208 -15.56 6.07 11.29
N PHE A 209 -14.59 6.07 10.40
CA PHE A 209 -14.67 5.36 9.13
C PHE A 209 -13.95 4.03 9.27
N SER A 210 -14.54 2.97 8.75
CA SER A 210 -13.88 1.69 8.72
C SER A 210 -13.95 1.07 7.34
N PHE A 211 -12.89 0.32 6.99
CA PHE A 211 -12.75 -0.32 5.69
C PHE A 211 -12.42 -1.80 5.87
N ARG A 212 -13.14 -2.64 5.15
CA ARG A 212 -12.95 -4.08 5.07
C ARG A 212 -12.91 -4.51 3.62
N GLN A 213 -12.00 -5.42 3.27
CA GLN A 213 -11.93 -5.92 1.91
C GLN A 213 -13.20 -6.68 1.52
N GLY A 214 -13.70 -6.43 0.30
CA GLY A 214 -14.90 -7.02 -0.29
C GLY A 214 -14.62 -8.03 -1.41
N MET A 215 -13.34 -8.45 -1.55
CA MET A 215 -12.94 -9.42 -2.55
C MET A 215 -13.41 -10.84 -2.16
N ARG A 216 -13.32 -11.78 -3.09
CA ARG A 216 -13.72 -13.18 -2.84
C ARG A 216 -12.72 -13.96 -2.01
N ASP A 217 -11.46 -13.55 -2.06
CA ASP A 217 -10.38 -14.21 -1.35
C ASP A 217 -10.49 -14.01 0.17
N ASP A 218 -10.23 -15.05 0.93
CA ASP A 218 -10.23 -14.99 2.39
C ASP A 218 -8.98 -14.25 2.92
N ALA A 219 -7.88 -14.29 2.18
CA ALA A 219 -6.62 -13.64 2.49
C ALA A 219 -6.04 -12.99 1.23
N LEU A 220 -6.13 -11.66 1.14
CA LEU A 220 -5.76 -10.87 -0.02
C LEU A 220 -4.33 -10.37 0.09
N LYS A 221 -3.44 -10.86 -0.78
CA LYS A 221 -2.03 -10.48 -0.78
C LYS A 221 -1.78 -9.19 -1.58
N GLY A 222 -0.72 -8.47 -1.22
CA GLY A 222 -0.19 -7.39 -2.04
C GLY A 222 -0.73 -5.99 -1.72
N ILE A 223 -1.72 -5.86 -0.83
CA ILE A 223 -2.07 -4.56 -0.25
C ILE A 223 -1.20 -4.37 0.99
N GLN A 224 -0.39 -3.31 1.02
CA GLN A 224 0.56 -3.05 2.11
C GLN A 224 0.02 -2.10 3.16
N GLU A 225 -0.68 -1.07 2.72
CA GLU A 225 -1.23 -0.05 3.60
C GLU A 225 -2.57 0.46 3.06
N ILE A 226 -3.42 0.85 3.98
CA ILE A 226 -4.63 1.61 3.72
C ILE A 226 -4.55 2.92 4.51
N GLY A 227 -4.87 4.02 3.86
CA GLY A 227 -4.86 5.36 4.43
C GLY A 227 -6.20 6.04 4.29
N PHE A 228 -6.47 6.96 5.18
CA PHE A 228 -7.65 7.81 5.12
C PHE A 228 -7.28 9.24 5.49
N SER A 229 -7.70 10.19 4.65
CA SER A 229 -7.46 11.59 4.88
C SER A 229 -8.76 12.40 4.81
N VAL A 230 -8.85 13.42 5.66
CA VAL A 230 -9.92 14.39 5.72
C VAL A 230 -9.28 15.77 5.69
N ARG A 231 -9.48 16.50 4.60
CA ARG A 231 -8.87 17.81 4.38
C ARG A 231 -9.93 18.85 4.14
N PRO A 232 -9.77 20.09 4.64
CA PRO A 232 -10.64 21.16 4.23
C PRO A 232 -10.65 21.30 2.71
N SER A 233 -11.85 21.33 2.10
CA SER A 233 -11.97 21.55 0.67
C SER A 233 -11.52 22.96 0.33
N ILE A 234 -10.65 23.07 -0.66
CA ILE A 234 -10.20 24.37 -1.15
C ILE A 234 -11.31 24.92 -2.06
N ASP A 235 -12.19 25.77 -1.52
CA ASP A 235 -13.13 26.53 -2.33
C ASP A 235 -12.36 27.60 -3.12
N GLY A 236 -12.10 27.34 -4.37
CA GLY A 236 -11.68 28.34 -5.34
C GLY A 236 -11.99 27.84 -6.74
N PRO A 237 -12.68 28.61 -7.60
CA PRO A 237 -12.67 28.29 -9.01
C PRO A 237 -11.22 28.36 -9.45
N PHE A 238 -10.70 27.24 -9.96
CA PHE A 238 -9.47 27.29 -10.74
C PHE A 238 -9.74 28.21 -11.93
N ILE A 239 -9.24 29.44 -11.82
CA ILE A 239 -9.25 30.43 -12.90
C ILE A 239 -8.12 30.10 -13.86
#